data_a2c409a67ef98dfdd4ad0439b2b0f896
#
_entry.id   a2c409a67ef98dfdd4ad0439b2b0f896
#
_cell.length_a   1.000
_cell.length_b   1.000
_cell.length_c   1.000
_cell.angle_alpha   90.00
_cell.angle_beta   90.00
_cell.angle_gamma   90.00
#
_symmetry.space_group_name_H-M   'P 1'
#
loop_
_entity.id
_entity.type
_entity.pdbx_description
1 polymer ?
#
loop_
_entity_poly.entity_id
_entity_poly.type
_entity_poly.pdbx_seq_one_letter_code
_entity_poly.pdbx_strand_id
1 'polypeptide(L)'
;GDGGAGGAGGTGGLLAGLIGAGGGHGGTGGLLAGLIGAGGAGGDGENLDTGGDGGAGGSAGLLFGSGGAGGAGGFGFLGGDGGAGGNAGLLLSSGGAGGFGGFGTAGGVGGAGGNAGWLGFGGAGGIGGIGGNANGGAGGNGGTGGQLWGSGGAGGEGGAALSVGDTGGAGGVGGSAGLIGTGGNGGNGGTGANAGSPGTGGAGGLLLGQNGLNGLP
;
A
#
# COMPACT_ATOMS: atom_id res chain seq x y z
N GLY A 1 -10.62 -14.59 -20.56
CA GLY A 1 -9.80 -13.41 -20.90
C GLY A 1 -9.33 -12.76 -19.63
N ASP A 2 -8.13 -12.21 -19.63
CA ASP A 2 -7.51 -11.55 -18.48
C ASP A 2 -8.39 -10.39 -18.02
N GLY A 3 -8.51 -10.20 -16.69
CA GLY A 3 -9.22 -9.08 -16.10
C GLY A 3 -8.55 -7.76 -16.45
N GLY A 4 -9.32 -6.80 -16.87
CA GLY A 4 -8.82 -5.45 -17.04
C GLY A 4 -8.45 -4.83 -15.68
N ALA A 5 -7.36 -4.08 -15.63
CA ALA A 5 -7.08 -3.21 -14.48
C ALA A 5 -8.28 -2.27 -14.25
N GLY A 6 -8.61 -1.99 -13.01
CA GLY A 6 -9.67 -1.04 -12.69
C GLY A 6 -9.40 0.33 -13.34
N GLY A 7 -10.44 1.01 -13.83
CA GLY A 7 -10.31 2.33 -14.49
C GLY A 7 -9.78 3.44 -13.56
N ALA A 8 -9.16 4.49 -14.08
CA ALA A 8 -8.65 5.59 -13.26
C ALA A 8 -9.78 6.38 -12.58
N GLY A 9 -9.64 6.68 -11.30
CA GLY A 9 -10.54 7.59 -10.58
C GLY A 9 -10.48 9.02 -11.15
N GLY A 10 -11.61 9.72 -11.15
CA GLY A 10 -11.70 11.08 -11.68
C GLY A 10 -10.87 12.09 -10.87
N THR A 11 -10.39 13.14 -11.51
CA THR A 11 -9.76 14.28 -10.82
C THR A 11 -10.83 15.14 -10.16
N GLY A 12 -10.60 15.59 -8.94
CA GLY A 12 -11.47 16.56 -8.29
C GLY A 12 -11.51 17.90 -9.06
N GLY A 13 -12.67 18.50 -9.19
CA GLY A 13 -12.83 19.82 -9.79
C GLY A 13 -12.24 20.94 -8.92
N LEU A 14 -12.17 22.16 -9.48
CA LEU A 14 -11.53 23.32 -8.86
C LEU A 14 -12.00 23.63 -7.43
N LEU A 15 -13.25 23.39 -7.12
CA LEU A 15 -13.89 23.66 -5.82
C LEU A 15 -14.39 22.39 -5.11
N ALA A 16 -14.57 21.30 -5.81
CA ALA A 16 -15.22 20.08 -5.34
C ALA A 16 -14.28 18.88 -5.20
N GLY A 17 -13.00 19.08 -5.02
CA GLY A 17 -11.99 18.04 -4.92
C GLY A 17 -12.07 17.12 -3.71
N LEU A 18 -13.26 16.94 -3.15
CA LEU A 18 -13.46 16.16 -1.94
C LEU A 18 -13.54 14.66 -2.16
N ILE A 19 -13.89 14.20 -3.37
CA ILE A 19 -14.16 12.78 -3.58
C ILE A 19 -13.80 12.40 -5.02
N GLY A 20 -12.64 11.83 -5.23
CA GLY A 20 -12.44 10.96 -6.37
C GLY A 20 -13.18 9.66 -6.07
N ALA A 21 -14.43 9.54 -6.51
CA ALA A 21 -15.17 8.30 -6.36
C ALA A 21 -14.94 7.45 -7.60
N GLY A 22 -14.65 6.21 -7.42
CA GLY A 22 -14.84 5.28 -8.49
C GLY A 22 -13.75 4.25 -8.65
N GLY A 23 -14.15 3.10 -9.14
CA GLY A 23 -13.30 1.97 -9.45
C GLY A 23 -12.11 2.34 -10.32
N GLY A 24 -10.98 1.79 -10.02
CA GLY A 24 -9.75 2.04 -10.72
C GLY A 24 -8.76 2.87 -9.92
N HIS A 25 -7.79 3.47 -10.65
CA HIS A 25 -6.84 4.37 -10.01
C HIS A 25 -7.57 5.53 -9.33
N GLY A 26 -7.24 5.81 -8.07
CA GLY A 26 -7.81 6.92 -7.34
C GLY A 26 -7.55 8.26 -8.03
N GLY A 27 -8.53 9.15 -8.02
CA GLY A 27 -8.39 10.48 -8.58
C GLY A 27 -7.48 11.38 -7.75
N THR A 28 -6.82 12.33 -8.41
CA THR A 28 -6.01 13.34 -7.72
C THR A 28 -6.91 14.44 -7.12
N GLY A 29 -6.50 15.02 -5.99
CA GLY A 29 -7.18 16.16 -5.40
C GLY A 29 -7.18 17.39 -6.35
N GLY A 30 -8.21 18.19 -6.30
CA GLY A 30 -8.31 19.41 -7.13
C GLY A 30 -7.44 20.58 -6.65
N LEU A 31 -7.26 21.64 -7.48
CA LEU A 31 -6.26 22.68 -7.24
C LEU A 31 -6.55 23.57 -6.01
N LEU A 32 -7.78 23.89 -5.69
CA LEU A 32 -8.15 24.69 -4.52
C LEU A 32 -8.59 23.84 -3.34
N ALA A 33 -9.34 22.77 -3.59
CA ALA A 33 -9.49 21.69 -2.66
C ALA A 33 -8.22 20.82 -2.62
N GLY A 34 -7.32 20.98 -3.55
CA GLY A 34 -5.96 20.50 -3.54
C GLY A 34 -5.10 21.12 -2.44
N LEU A 35 -5.59 22.14 -1.76
CA LEU A 35 -5.04 22.57 -0.48
C LEU A 35 -5.47 21.65 0.67
N ILE A 36 -6.63 20.99 0.59
CA ILE A 36 -7.26 20.20 1.67
C ILE A 36 -7.96 18.94 1.10
N GLY A 37 -7.48 18.31 0.08
CA GLY A 37 -8.15 17.18 -0.58
C GLY A 37 -7.53 15.83 -0.31
N ALA A 38 -8.35 14.83 0.04
CA ALA A 38 -7.92 13.43 0.06
C ALA A 38 -7.94 12.84 -1.35
N GLY A 39 -7.00 11.99 -1.68
CA GLY A 39 -7.05 11.19 -2.91
C GLY A 39 -8.18 10.14 -2.84
N GLY A 40 -8.71 9.76 -3.99
CA GLY A 40 -9.70 8.69 -4.07
C GLY A 40 -9.09 7.30 -3.85
N ALA A 41 -9.88 6.38 -3.33
CA ALA A 41 -9.46 4.98 -3.25
C ALA A 41 -9.32 4.38 -4.65
N GLY A 42 -8.39 3.46 -4.82
CA GLY A 42 -8.29 2.64 -6.02
C GLY A 42 -9.45 1.68 -6.13
N GLY A 43 -9.77 1.25 -7.33
CA GLY A 43 -10.78 0.21 -7.54
C GLY A 43 -10.21 -1.19 -7.41
N ASP A 44 -11.08 -2.11 -7.03
CA ASP A 44 -10.74 -3.51 -6.94
C ASP A 44 -10.67 -4.15 -8.33
N GLY A 45 -9.74 -5.09 -8.52
CA GLY A 45 -9.68 -5.90 -9.72
C GLY A 45 -10.62 -7.11 -9.59
N GLU A 46 -11.29 -7.47 -10.67
CA GLU A 46 -12.15 -8.66 -10.72
C GLU A 46 -11.85 -9.51 -11.95
N ASN A 47 -11.55 -10.76 -11.77
CA ASN A 47 -11.59 -11.74 -12.88
C ASN A 47 -11.40 -13.20 -12.46
N LEU A 48 -11.83 -14.12 -13.35
CA LEU A 48 -11.82 -15.57 -13.14
C LEU A 48 -10.52 -16.27 -13.58
N ASP A 49 -9.79 -15.73 -14.56
CA ASP A 49 -8.55 -16.35 -15.06
C ASP A 49 -7.32 -15.85 -14.28
N THR A 50 -6.99 -14.56 -14.43
CA THR A 50 -6.02 -13.87 -13.57
C THR A 50 -6.73 -12.73 -12.88
N GLY A 51 -6.61 -12.59 -11.59
CA GLY A 51 -7.15 -11.45 -10.86
C GLY A 51 -6.61 -10.14 -11.46
N GLY A 52 -7.46 -9.16 -11.66
CA GLY A 52 -7.02 -7.83 -12.08
C GLY A 52 -6.28 -7.13 -10.92
N ASP A 53 -5.28 -6.32 -11.24
CA ASP A 53 -4.57 -5.52 -10.23
C ASP A 53 -5.47 -4.42 -9.66
N GLY A 54 -5.35 -4.17 -8.37
CA GLY A 54 -6.02 -3.06 -7.71
C GLY A 54 -5.53 -1.71 -8.22
N GLY A 55 -6.42 -0.75 -8.38
CA GLY A 55 -6.06 0.59 -8.82
C GLY A 55 -5.22 1.34 -7.77
N ALA A 56 -4.28 2.16 -8.20
CA ALA A 56 -3.53 3.02 -7.29
C ALA A 56 -4.44 4.06 -6.63
N GLY A 57 -4.22 4.33 -5.35
CA GLY A 57 -4.87 5.41 -4.63
C GLY A 57 -4.48 6.78 -5.21
N GLY A 58 -5.40 7.73 -5.22
CA GLY A 58 -5.11 9.08 -5.69
C GLY A 58 -4.18 9.84 -4.75
N SER A 59 -3.28 10.63 -5.31
CA SER A 59 -2.46 11.54 -4.52
C SER A 59 -3.31 12.69 -3.98
N ALA A 60 -2.97 13.16 -2.79
CA ALA A 60 -3.60 14.33 -2.20
C ALA A 60 -3.28 15.61 -2.98
N GLY A 61 -3.95 16.68 -2.60
CA GLY A 61 -3.68 18.00 -3.13
C GLY A 61 -2.32 18.55 -2.72
N LEU A 62 -2.02 19.78 -3.20
CA LEU A 62 -0.66 20.33 -3.13
C LEU A 62 -0.14 20.52 -1.70
N LEU A 63 -0.95 21.05 -0.77
CA LEU A 63 -0.50 21.43 0.58
C LEU A 63 -0.97 20.47 1.66
N PHE A 64 -2.25 20.21 1.71
CA PHE A 64 -2.89 19.39 2.73
C PHE A 64 -3.70 18.26 2.10
N GLY A 65 -3.87 17.18 2.79
CA GLY A 65 -4.70 16.07 2.41
C GLY A 65 -3.97 14.75 2.45
N SER A 66 -4.67 13.71 2.81
CA SER A 66 -4.13 12.36 2.84
C SER A 66 -4.19 11.70 1.46
N GLY A 67 -3.22 10.89 1.15
CA GLY A 67 -3.29 10.03 -0.02
C GLY A 67 -4.44 9.03 0.08
N GLY A 68 -5.05 8.67 -1.05
CA GLY A 68 -6.06 7.63 -1.13
C GLY A 68 -5.48 6.23 -0.95
N ALA A 69 -6.27 5.32 -0.42
CA ALA A 69 -5.86 3.93 -0.34
C ALA A 69 -5.77 3.29 -1.74
N GLY A 70 -4.86 2.35 -1.92
CA GLY A 70 -4.82 1.48 -3.09
C GLY A 70 -5.98 0.48 -3.07
N GLY A 71 -6.46 0.09 -4.25
CA GLY A 71 -7.47 -0.95 -4.42
C GLY A 71 -6.90 -2.35 -4.16
N ALA A 72 -7.76 -3.27 -3.77
CA ALA A 72 -7.38 -4.67 -3.63
C ALA A 72 -7.16 -5.34 -4.99
N GLY A 73 -6.24 -6.27 -5.05
CA GLY A 73 -6.09 -7.18 -6.19
C GLY A 73 -7.25 -8.18 -6.25
N GLY A 74 -7.66 -8.53 -7.45
CA GLY A 74 -8.78 -9.43 -7.70
C GLY A 74 -8.43 -10.90 -7.48
N PHE A 75 -9.48 -11.67 -7.31
CA PHE A 75 -9.39 -13.13 -7.24
C PHE A 75 -9.23 -13.72 -8.64
N GLY A 76 -8.44 -14.77 -8.78
CA GLY A 76 -8.28 -15.44 -10.07
C GLY A 76 -7.44 -16.71 -9.97
N PHE A 77 -7.10 -17.29 -11.12
CA PHE A 77 -6.10 -18.36 -11.15
C PHE A 77 -4.77 -17.88 -10.58
N LEU A 78 -4.32 -16.70 -10.97
CA LEU A 78 -3.28 -15.95 -10.24
C LEU A 78 -3.96 -14.78 -9.55
N GLY A 79 -3.65 -14.55 -8.27
CA GLY A 79 -4.16 -13.39 -7.56
C GLY A 79 -3.59 -12.10 -8.15
N GLY A 80 -4.44 -11.08 -8.38
CA GLY A 80 -3.99 -9.76 -8.80
C GLY A 80 -3.21 -9.04 -7.70
N ASP A 81 -2.34 -8.13 -8.07
CA ASP A 81 -1.57 -7.33 -7.12
C ASP A 81 -2.42 -6.21 -6.52
N GLY A 82 -2.19 -5.88 -5.26
CA GLY A 82 -2.80 -4.71 -4.61
C GLY A 82 -2.27 -3.40 -5.17
N GLY A 83 -3.13 -2.41 -5.35
CA GLY A 83 -2.75 -1.08 -5.79
C GLY A 83 -1.92 -0.32 -4.76
N ALA A 84 -1.01 0.53 -5.20
CA ALA A 84 -0.24 1.40 -4.30
C ALA A 84 -1.14 2.47 -3.66
N GLY A 85 -0.85 2.83 -2.41
CA GLY A 85 -1.45 3.99 -1.76
C GLY A 85 -0.97 5.31 -2.37
N GLY A 86 -1.85 6.30 -2.43
CA GLY A 86 -1.52 7.64 -2.92
C GLY A 86 -0.60 8.42 -1.97
N ASN A 87 0.17 9.34 -2.50
CA ASN A 87 1.00 10.21 -1.69
C ASN A 87 0.20 11.32 -1.01
N ALA A 88 0.67 11.75 0.14
CA ALA A 88 0.12 12.87 0.89
C ALA A 88 0.44 14.22 0.25
N GLY A 89 -0.27 15.26 0.66
CA GLY A 89 0.08 16.65 0.37
C GLY A 89 1.37 17.08 1.07
N LEU A 90 1.90 18.25 0.69
CA LEU A 90 3.26 18.66 1.06
C LEU A 90 3.43 18.93 2.56
N LEU A 91 2.43 19.52 3.24
CA LEU A 91 2.63 20.05 4.60
C LEU A 91 2.23 19.06 5.71
N LEU A 92 1.00 18.69 5.84
CA LEU A 92 0.50 18.03 7.05
C LEU A 92 -0.48 16.91 6.71
N SER A 93 0.03 15.74 6.37
CA SER A 93 -0.83 14.64 5.95
C SER A 93 -0.12 13.30 5.85
N SER A 94 -0.92 12.25 5.81
CA SER A 94 -0.42 10.88 5.74
C SER A 94 -0.56 10.31 4.34
N GLY A 95 0.38 9.48 3.93
CA GLY A 95 0.25 8.65 2.74
C GLY A 95 -0.90 7.65 2.87
N GLY A 96 -1.51 7.28 1.76
CA GLY A 96 -2.55 6.26 1.71
C GLY A 96 -1.98 4.85 1.93
N ALA A 97 -2.80 3.95 2.46
CA ALA A 97 -2.40 2.55 2.59
C ALA A 97 -2.35 1.85 1.22
N GLY A 98 -1.46 0.89 1.06
CA GLY A 98 -1.46 -0.03 -0.08
C GLY A 98 -2.63 -1.01 -0.01
N GLY A 99 -3.11 -1.45 -1.18
CA GLY A 99 -4.18 -2.44 -1.31
C GLY A 99 -3.69 -3.87 -1.01
N PHE A 100 -4.62 -4.73 -0.67
CA PHE A 100 -4.33 -6.15 -0.46
C PHE A 100 -4.03 -6.87 -1.78
N GLY A 101 -3.14 -7.84 -1.76
CA GLY A 101 -2.98 -8.78 -2.86
C GLY A 101 -4.15 -9.76 -2.96
N GLY A 102 -4.53 -10.14 -4.17
CA GLY A 102 -5.63 -11.05 -4.45
C GLY A 102 -5.30 -12.51 -4.13
N PHE A 103 -6.34 -13.29 -3.92
CA PHE A 103 -6.24 -14.74 -3.76
C PHE A 103 -6.13 -15.43 -5.12
N GLY A 104 -5.31 -16.47 -5.21
CA GLY A 104 -5.14 -17.27 -6.44
C GLY A 104 -4.43 -18.59 -6.17
N THR A 105 -4.07 -19.31 -7.23
CA THR A 105 -3.14 -20.43 -7.13
C THR A 105 -1.85 -19.94 -6.49
N ALA A 106 -1.29 -18.82 -6.99
CA ALA A 106 -0.30 -18.02 -6.31
C ALA A 106 -0.96 -16.72 -5.83
N GLY A 107 -0.64 -16.27 -4.62
CA GLY A 107 -1.17 -15.02 -4.07
C GLY A 107 -0.55 -13.78 -4.74
N GLY A 108 -1.35 -12.75 -5.00
CA GLY A 108 -0.89 -11.45 -5.49
C GLY A 108 -0.07 -10.68 -4.44
N VAL A 109 0.77 -9.77 -4.87
CA VAL A 109 1.58 -8.92 -3.98
C VAL A 109 0.72 -7.82 -3.36
N GLY A 110 0.94 -7.47 -2.10
CA GLY A 110 0.33 -6.31 -1.48
C GLY A 110 0.89 -5.00 -2.03
N GLY A 111 0.04 -3.98 -2.23
CA GLY A 111 0.45 -2.67 -2.72
C GLY A 111 1.35 -1.92 -1.73
N ALA A 112 2.24 -1.08 -2.23
CA ALA A 112 3.06 -0.22 -1.36
C ALA A 112 2.23 0.89 -0.72
N GLY A 113 2.58 1.31 0.49
CA GLY A 113 2.02 2.51 1.13
C GLY A 113 2.52 3.80 0.48
N GLY A 114 1.68 4.82 0.45
CA GLY A 114 2.02 6.14 -0.05
C GLY A 114 2.94 6.92 0.90
N ASN A 115 3.67 7.87 0.37
CA ASN A 115 4.62 8.68 1.14
C ASN A 115 3.94 9.91 1.76
N ALA A 116 4.44 10.34 2.92
CA ALA A 116 4.10 11.63 3.50
C ALA A 116 4.87 12.77 2.83
N GLY A 117 4.40 14.01 3.04
CA GLY A 117 5.12 15.22 2.64
C GLY A 117 6.20 15.62 3.65
N TRP A 118 6.15 16.87 4.12
CA TRP A 118 7.11 17.37 5.12
C TRP A 118 6.80 16.89 6.53
N LEU A 119 5.52 16.92 6.89
CA LEU A 119 5.01 16.54 8.21
C LEU A 119 3.92 15.49 8.02
N GLY A 120 4.05 14.33 8.65
CA GLY A 120 3.03 13.30 8.56
C GLY A 120 3.59 11.89 8.50
N PHE A 121 2.69 10.94 8.35
CA PHE A 121 3.02 9.52 8.43
C PHE A 121 3.00 8.87 7.06
N GLY A 122 3.95 7.98 6.80
CA GLY A 122 3.89 7.10 5.64
C GLY A 122 2.71 6.13 5.73
N GLY A 123 2.10 5.81 4.61
CA GLY A 123 1.04 4.82 4.52
C GLY A 123 1.58 3.40 4.78
N ALA A 124 0.76 2.54 5.35
CA ALA A 124 1.11 1.13 5.51
C ALA A 124 1.13 0.41 4.15
N GLY A 125 1.99 -0.57 3.98
CA GLY A 125 1.95 -1.51 2.87
C GLY A 125 0.76 -2.47 3.00
N GLY A 126 0.23 -2.92 1.88
CA GLY A 126 -0.85 -3.90 1.82
C GLY A 126 -0.35 -5.32 2.14
N ILE A 127 -1.24 -6.14 2.64
CA ILE A 127 -0.96 -7.55 2.92
C ILE A 127 -0.89 -8.32 1.59
N GLY A 128 0.01 -9.27 1.45
CA GLY A 128 0.09 -10.17 0.31
C GLY A 128 -1.09 -11.15 0.26
N GLY A 129 -1.48 -11.53 -0.94
CA GLY A 129 -2.57 -12.45 -1.20
C GLY A 129 -2.24 -13.89 -0.81
N ILE A 130 -3.27 -14.67 -0.55
CA ILE A 130 -3.14 -16.10 -0.19
C ILE A 130 -2.91 -16.93 -1.45
N GLY A 131 -1.90 -17.80 -1.43
CA GLY A 131 -1.67 -18.82 -2.43
C GLY A 131 -2.37 -20.14 -2.08
N GLY A 132 -3.26 -20.59 -2.96
CA GLY A 132 -4.02 -21.83 -2.77
C GLY A 132 -3.22 -23.08 -3.10
N ASN A 133 -2.39 -23.03 -4.12
CA ASN A 133 -1.62 -24.17 -4.67
C ASN A 133 -0.19 -23.79 -5.08
N ALA A 134 0.25 -22.60 -4.63
CA ALA A 134 1.62 -22.13 -4.78
C ALA A 134 1.90 -21.11 -3.65
N ASN A 135 2.99 -20.38 -3.74
CA ASN A 135 3.42 -19.48 -2.68
C ASN A 135 2.40 -18.36 -2.41
N GLY A 136 2.38 -17.91 -1.16
CA GLY A 136 1.69 -16.68 -0.78
C GLY A 136 2.34 -15.44 -1.40
N GLY A 137 1.55 -14.39 -1.66
CA GLY A 137 2.04 -13.11 -2.17
C GLY A 137 2.87 -12.35 -1.14
N ALA A 138 3.86 -11.58 -1.56
CA ALA A 138 4.62 -10.74 -0.66
C ALA A 138 3.77 -9.57 -0.14
N GLY A 139 4.03 -9.11 1.08
CA GLY A 139 3.47 -7.86 1.59
C GLY A 139 4.11 -6.63 0.95
N GLY A 140 3.33 -5.57 0.79
CA GLY A 140 3.80 -4.30 0.25
C GLY A 140 4.70 -3.54 1.23
N ASN A 141 5.59 -2.72 0.71
CA ASN A 141 6.44 -1.87 1.57
C ASN A 141 5.63 -0.71 2.16
N GLY A 142 6.00 -0.29 3.38
CA GLY A 142 5.47 0.94 3.97
C GLY A 142 6.02 2.19 3.29
N GLY A 143 5.21 3.24 3.22
CA GLY A 143 5.61 4.54 2.69
C GLY A 143 6.55 5.31 3.63
N THR A 144 7.30 6.26 3.10
CA THR A 144 8.18 7.10 3.92
C THR A 144 7.39 8.10 4.77
N GLY A 145 7.86 8.32 5.99
CA GLY A 145 7.37 9.40 6.85
C GLY A 145 7.78 10.79 6.37
N GLY A 146 7.27 11.81 7.05
CA GLY A 146 7.55 13.20 6.69
C GLY A 146 9.02 13.53 6.72
N GLN A 147 9.47 14.40 5.81
CA GLN A 147 10.87 14.79 5.70
C GLN A 147 11.39 15.48 6.95
N LEU A 148 10.59 16.31 7.61
CA LEU A 148 10.95 17.00 8.85
C LEU A 148 10.48 16.25 10.09
N TRP A 149 9.24 15.80 10.08
CA TRP A 149 8.63 15.10 11.20
C TRP A 149 7.60 14.09 10.75
N GLY A 150 7.68 12.87 11.26
CA GLY A 150 6.71 11.82 11.04
C GLY A 150 7.35 10.43 10.93
N SER A 151 6.54 9.43 11.20
CA SER A 151 7.00 8.04 11.17
C SER A 151 6.80 7.43 9.78
N GLY A 152 7.68 6.51 9.43
CA GLY A 152 7.48 5.63 8.28
C GLY A 152 6.26 4.72 8.47
N GLY A 153 5.61 4.33 7.39
CA GLY A 153 4.53 3.36 7.39
C GLY A 153 5.04 1.93 7.65
N ALA A 154 4.22 1.11 8.27
CA ALA A 154 4.56 -0.30 8.43
C ALA A 154 4.58 -1.03 7.08
N GLY A 155 5.44 -2.03 6.91
CA GLY A 155 5.37 -3.00 5.82
C GLY A 155 4.16 -3.93 6.00
N GLY A 156 3.57 -4.37 4.90
CA GLY A 156 2.48 -5.33 4.91
C GLY A 156 2.96 -6.75 5.24
N GLU A 157 2.09 -7.55 5.80
CA GLU A 157 2.38 -8.96 6.04
C GLU A 157 2.41 -9.75 4.73
N GLY A 158 3.20 -10.81 4.67
CA GLY A 158 3.17 -11.77 3.58
C GLY A 158 1.90 -12.63 3.63
N GLY A 159 1.39 -13.00 2.46
CA GLY A 159 0.22 -13.86 2.34
C GLY A 159 0.53 -15.31 2.71
N ALA A 160 -0.47 -16.02 3.18
CA ALA A 160 -0.34 -17.45 3.50
C ALA A 160 -0.23 -18.32 2.24
N ALA A 161 0.48 -19.45 2.34
CA ALA A 161 0.44 -20.54 1.37
C ALA A 161 -0.31 -21.73 1.99
N LEU A 162 -1.31 -22.27 1.27
CA LEU A 162 -2.19 -23.31 1.81
C LEU A 162 -1.74 -24.73 1.44
N SER A 163 -0.89 -24.91 0.44
CA SER A 163 -0.45 -26.20 -0.02
C SER A 163 0.81 -26.71 0.69
N VAL A 164 0.94 -28.02 0.67
CA VAL A 164 2.09 -28.72 1.26
C VAL A 164 3.34 -28.44 0.41
N GLY A 165 4.37 -27.92 1.04
CA GLY A 165 5.64 -27.63 0.40
C GLY A 165 5.81 -26.18 -0.06
N ASP A 166 4.73 -25.41 -0.10
CA ASP A 166 4.78 -24.00 -0.52
C ASP A 166 5.21 -23.06 0.62
N THR A 167 5.72 -21.90 0.20
CA THR A 167 6.26 -20.89 1.12
C THR A 167 5.28 -19.73 1.28
N GLY A 168 5.08 -19.28 2.50
CA GLY A 168 4.36 -18.04 2.77
C GLY A 168 5.06 -16.84 2.11
N GLY A 169 4.32 -15.82 1.76
CA GLY A 169 4.87 -14.60 1.16
C GLY A 169 5.85 -13.88 2.10
N ALA A 170 6.82 -13.18 1.54
CA ALA A 170 7.70 -12.32 2.35
C ALA A 170 6.94 -11.14 2.94
N GLY A 171 7.27 -10.72 4.15
CA GLY A 171 6.79 -9.47 4.73
C GLY A 171 7.41 -8.26 4.03
N GLY A 172 6.65 -7.18 3.89
CA GLY A 172 7.11 -5.91 3.32
C GLY A 172 8.06 -5.14 4.24
N VAL A 173 8.91 -4.32 3.67
CA VAL A 173 9.84 -3.46 4.42
C VAL A 173 9.08 -2.28 5.03
N GLY A 174 9.41 -1.90 6.26
CA GLY A 174 8.90 -0.69 6.88
C GLY A 174 9.48 0.58 6.23
N GLY A 175 8.68 1.63 6.11
CA GLY A 175 9.11 2.92 5.58
C GLY A 175 10.06 3.66 6.51
N SER A 176 10.96 4.44 5.95
CA SER A 176 11.89 5.26 6.74
C SER A 176 11.25 6.58 7.20
N ALA A 177 11.68 7.11 8.33
CA ALA A 177 11.41 8.49 8.74
C ALA A 177 12.44 9.44 8.10
N GLY A 178 12.13 10.75 8.06
CA GLY A 178 13.05 11.78 7.60
C GLY A 178 14.01 12.25 8.71
N LEU A 179 13.82 13.49 9.19
CA LEU A 179 14.69 14.08 10.20
C LEU A 179 14.33 13.64 11.62
N ILE A 180 13.05 13.68 11.97
CA ILE A 180 12.52 13.32 13.30
C ILE A 180 11.35 12.35 13.12
N GLY A 181 11.43 11.18 13.75
CA GLY A 181 10.36 10.18 13.72
C GLY A 181 10.88 8.76 13.76
N THR A 182 9.99 7.82 13.95
CA THR A 182 10.34 6.39 13.98
C THR A 182 10.23 5.79 12.59
N GLY A 183 11.11 4.86 12.25
CA GLY A 183 10.92 3.99 11.10
C GLY A 183 9.69 3.10 11.29
N GLY A 184 9.02 2.76 10.20
CA GLY A 184 7.92 1.80 10.21
C GLY A 184 8.42 0.38 10.51
N ASN A 185 7.61 -0.42 11.16
CA ASN A 185 7.95 -1.84 11.37
C ASN A 185 7.91 -2.60 10.05
N GLY A 186 8.75 -3.60 9.89
CA GLY A 186 8.64 -4.58 8.81
C GLY A 186 7.41 -5.48 9.00
N GLY A 187 6.82 -5.95 7.92
CA GLY A 187 5.73 -6.90 7.94
C GLY A 187 6.19 -8.31 8.32
N ASN A 188 5.31 -9.08 8.93
CA ASN A 188 5.58 -10.49 9.21
C ASN A 188 5.65 -11.29 7.90
N GLY A 189 6.43 -12.38 7.90
CA GLY A 189 6.34 -13.37 6.85
C GLY A 189 4.99 -14.10 6.87
N GLY A 190 4.51 -14.50 5.71
CA GLY A 190 3.29 -15.28 5.58
C GLY A 190 3.48 -16.73 6.08
N THR A 191 2.40 -17.33 6.54
CA THR A 191 2.40 -18.73 6.97
C THR A 191 2.37 -19.69 5.77
N GLY A 192 2.96 -20.87 5.93
CA GLY A 192 2.99 -21.91 4.91
C GLY A 192 3.71 -23.14 5.42
N ALA A 193 3.91 -24.16 4.57
CA ALA A 193 4.80 -25.27 4.89
C ALA A 193 6.20 -24.77 5.22
N ASN A 194 6.63 -23.73 4.51
CA ASN A 194 7.79 -22.91 4.85
C ASN A 194 7.28 -21.50 5.17
N ALA A 195 7.71 -20.92 6.28
CA ALA A 195 7.35 -19.53 6.59
C ALA A 195 7.98 -18.56 5.60
N GLY A 196 7.27 -17.50 5.27
CA GLY A 196 7.82 -16.39 4.51
C GLY A 196 8.91 -15.63 5.28
N SER A 197 9.83 -14.99 4.58
CA SER A 197 10.84 -14.15 5.24
C SER A 197 10.19 -12.89 5.85
N PRO A 198 10.60 -12.47 7.05
CA PRO A 198 10.09 -11.22 7.61
C PRO A 198 10.64 -10.00 6.86
N GLY A 199 9.84 -8.95 6.82
CA GLY A 199 10.28 -7.65 6.34
C GLY A 199 11.20 -6.96 7.36
N THR A 200 12.12 -6.14 6.87
CA THR A 200 12.97 -5.32 7.73
C THR A 200 12.26 -4.05 8.18
N GLY A 201 12.55 -3.59 9.39
CA GLY A 201 12.09 -2.28 9.85
C GLY A 201 12.76 -1.14 9.08
N GLY A 202 12.02 -0.04 8.90
CA GLY A 202 12.55 1.18 8.29
C GLY A 202 13.50 1.94 9.20
N ALA A 203 14.32 2.81 8.61
CA ALA A 203 15.23 3.66 9.38
C ALA A 203 14.47 4.74 10.16
N GLY A 204 14.90 4.99 11.39
CA GLY A 204 14.44 6.13 12.18
C GLY A 204 15.02 7.45 11.68
N GLY A 205 14.50 8.57 12.20
CA GLY A 205 14.92 9.91 11.83
C GLY A 205 16.39 10.19 12.13
N LEU A 206 17.03 10.97 11.26
CA LEU A 206 18.47 11.27 11.34
C LEU A 206 18.84 12.05 12.60
N LEU A 207 17.97 12.93 13.09
CA LEU A 207 18.20 13.73 14.28
C LEU A 207 17.64 13.07 15.54
N LEU A 208 16.43 12.54 15.45
CA LEU A 208 15.75 11.92 16.57
C LEU A 208 14.76 10.87 16.07
N GLY A 209 14.92 9.63 16.51
CA GLY A 209 14.02 8.54 16.15
C GLY A 209 14.64 7.18 16.39
N GLN A 210 13.81 6.19 16.31
CA GLN A 210 14.20 4.78 16.41
C GLN A 210 13.90 4.07 15.09
N ASN A 211 14.71 3.09 14.74
CA ASN A 211 14.40 2.20 13.63
C ASN A 211 13.13 1.41 13.96
N GLY A 212 12.37 1.08 12.92
CA GLY A 212 11.28 0.13 13.03
C GLY A 212 11.80 -1.27 13.38
N LEU A 213 10.96 -2.06 13.99
CA LEU A 213 11.26 -3.46 14.28
C LEU A 213 11.16 -4.29 12.99
N ASN A 214 11.96 -5.33 12.90
CA ASN A 214 11.76 -6.33 11.85
C ASN A 214 10.47 -7.13 12.13
N GLY A 215 9.84 -7.63 11.07
CA GLY A 215 8.74 -8.57 11.20
C GLY A 215 9.17 -9.90 11.81
N LEU A 216 8.20 -10.75 12.06
CA LEU A 216 8.40 -12.13 12.49
C LEU A 216 8.29 -13.08 11.28
N PRO A 217 8.96 -14.25 11.31
CA PRO A 217 8.80 -15.28 10.28
C PRO A 217 7.41 -15.95 10.34
#